data_ccb160913c9aa90e3e54cbde06eb8a78
#
_entry.id   ccb160913c9aa90e3e54cbde06eb8a78
#
_cell.length_a   1.000
_cell.length_b   1.000
_cell.length_c   1.000
_cell.angle_alpha   90.00
_cell.angle_beta   90.00
_cell.angle_gamma   90.00
#
_symmetry.space_group_name_H-M   'P 1'
#
loop_
_entity.id
_entity.type
_entity.pdbx_description
1 polymer ?
#
loop_
_entity_poly.entity_id
_entity_poly.type
_entity_poly.pdbx_seq_one_letter_code
_entity_poly.pdbx_strand_id
1 'polypeptide(L)'
;MKKILYLTILFSATLASAQDKKEEPKLQIVEASCGQCQFGMEGHGCELAVRIDGKSYFVDGSSIDSHGDAHASDGFCSAIRKAEVVGEVVDNKFKVTSFKLLPKK
;
A
#
# COMPACT_ATOMS: atom_id res chain seq x y z
N MET A 1 -15.28 28.38 -55.19
CA MET A 1 -15.06 28.15 -54.82
C MET A 1 -14.84 27.67 -53.79
N LYS A 2 -14.83 27.45 -53.43
CA LYS A 2 -14.64 27.12 -52.71
C LYS A 2 -14.44 26.52 -51.73
N LYS A 3 -14.34 26.22 -51.20
CA LYS A 3 -14.13 25.81 -50.45
C LYS A 3 -13.90 25.25 -49.50
N ILE A 4 -13.72 25.03 -49.01
CA ILE A 4 -13.52 24.66 -48.27
C ILE A 4 -13.30 24.05 -47.35
N LEU A 5 -13.18 23.83 -46.79
CA LEU A 5 -12.95 23.39 -46.04
C LEU A 5 -12.87 22.82 -45.09
N TYR A 6 -12.80 22.60 -44.64
CA TYR A 6 -12.73 22.24 -43.83
C TYR A 6 -12.56 21.63 -42.97
N LEU A 7 -12.25 21.46 -42.47
CA LEU A 7 -11.99 21.04 -41.79
C LEU A 7 -11.86 20.52 -40.91
N THR A 8 -11.70 20.36 -40.48
CA THR A 8 -11.61 20.02 -39.81
C THR A 8 -11.38 19.40 -38.78
N ILE A 9 -11.14 19.24 -38.34
CA ILE A 9 -10.92 18.77 -37.52
C ILE A 9 -10.89 18.19 -36.64
N LEU A 10 -10.73 17.93 -36.10
CA LEU A 10 -10.70 17.54 -35.32
C LEU A 10 -10.47 16.96 -34.46
N PHE A 11 -10.27 16.72 -33.83
CA PHE A 11 -10.02 16.28 -33.00
C PHE A 11 -9.97 15.68 -32.14
N SER A 12 -9.80 15.43 -31.47
CA SER A 12 -9.72 15.02 -30.77
C SER A 12 -9.60 14.51 -29.76
N ALA A 13 -9.30 14.28 -29.16
CA ALA A 13 -9.19 13.89 -28.33
C ALA A 13 -9.10 13.21 -27.49
N THR A 14 -8.83 12.99 -26.86
CA THR A 14 -8.79 12.48 -26.14
C THR A 14 -8.65 11.98 -25.19
N LEU A 15 -8.42 11.76 -24.62
CA LEU A 15 -8.33 11.37 -23.84
C LEU A 15 -8.18 10.92 -22.92
N ALA A 16 -7.83 10.80 -22.35
CA ALA A 16 -7.58 10.51 -21.60
C ALA A 16 -7.93 9.96 -20.68
N SER A 17 -7.96 9.86 -20.17
CA SER A 17 -8.48 9.31 -19.39
C SER A 17 -7.88 8.68 -18.47
N ALA A 18 -7.41 8.37 -18.43
CA ALA A 18 -6.91 7.68 -17.66
C ALA A 18 -6.41 8.23 -16.60
N GLN A 19 -6.20 8.74 -16.33
CA GLN A 19 -5.69 9.20 -15.46
C GLN A 19 -6.28 9.16 -14.35
N ASP A 20 -6.63 9.19 -13.95
CA ASP A 20 -7.18 9.21 -12.87
C ASP A 20 -7.40 8.11 -12.34
N LYS A 21 -7.04 7.51 -12.40
CA LYS A 21 -7.34 6.55 -11.88
C LYS A 21 -6.81 6.23 -10.80
N LYS A 22 -7.35 5.80 -10.02
CA LYS A 22 -6.72 5.34 -9.06
C LYS A 22 -6.07 4.20 -9.48
N GLU A 23 -4.98 3.91 -8.96
CA GLU A 23 -4.34 2.75 -9.27
C GLU A 23 -4.99 1.63 -8.71
N GLU A 24 -5.08 0.52 -9.35
CA GLU A 24 -5.62 -0.65 -8.78
C GLU A 24 -4.67 -1.21 -7.81
N PRO A 25 -5.15 -1.81 -6.72
CA PRO A 25 -4.26 -2.46 -5.77
C PRO A 25 -3.52 -3.59 -6.45
N LYS A 26 -2.25 -3.71 -6.20
CA LYS A 26 -1.48 -4.76 -6.78
C LYS A 26 -0.64 -5.42 -5.73
N LEU A 27 -0.24 -6.65 -5.99
CA LEU A 27 0.58 -7.41 -5.07
C LEU A 27 1.95 -6.78 -4.97
N GLN A 28 2.41 -6.59 -3.76
CA GLN A 28 3.76 -6.08 -3.57
C GLN A 28 4.33 -6.66 -2.28
N ILE A 29 5.65 -6.67 -2.19
CA ILE A 29 6.32 -7.14 -1.00
C ILE A 29 6.82 -5.94 -0.24
N VAL A 30 6.43 -5.86 1.03
CA VAL A 30 6.75 -4.71 1.87
C VAL A 30 7.34 -5.18 3.18
N GLU A 31 7.93 -4.24 3.92
CA GLU A 31 8.35 -4.52 5.27
C GLU A 31 7.16 -4.34 6.19
N ALA A 32 7.03 -5.20 7.17
CA ALA A 32 5.92 -5.16 8.11
C ALA A 32 6.43 -5.42 9.51
N SER A 33 5.86 -4.73 10.47
CA SER A 33 6.26 -4.91 11.87
C SER A 33 5.31 -4.14 12.76
N CYS A 34 5.59 -4.14 14.06
CA CYS A 34 4.88 -3.26 14.98
C CYS A 34 5.34 -1.83 14.70
N GLY A 35 4.41 -0.96 14.40
CA GLY A 35 4.76 0.40 14.04
C GLY A 35 5.45 1.13 15.17
N GLN A 36 4.93 1.01 16.39
CA GLN A 36 5.51 1.71 17.51
C GLN A 36 6.85 1.10 17.93
N CYS A 37 7.02 -0.21 17.78
CA CYS A 37 8.24 -0.86 18.25
C CYS A 37 9.38 -0.76 17.25
N GLN A 38 9.09 -0.92 15.98
CA GLN A 38 10.16 -1.06 15.00
C GLN A 38 10.25 0.09 14.01
N PHE A 39 9.18 0.81 13.77
CA PHE A 39 9.18 1.88 12.79
C PHE A 39 9.15 3.27 13.40
N GLY A 40 9.19 3.35 14.72
CA GLY A 40 9.23 4.65 15.38
C GLY A 40 7.96 5.46 15.26
N MET A 41 6.84 4.81 15.05
CA MET A 41 5.59 5.52 14.89
C MET A 41 5.01 5.87 16.25
N GLU A 42 4.12 6.85 16.26
CA GLU A 42 3.56 7.32 17.49
C GLU A 42 2.38 6.49 17.90
N GLY A 43 2.05 6.54 19.17
CA GLY A 43 0.88 5.86 19.69
C GLY A 43 1.24 4.97 20.83
N HIS A 44 0.20 4.45 21.49
CA HIS A 44 0.40 3.54 22.59
C HIS A 44 0.13 2.14 22.07
N GLY A 45 0.81 1.20 22.51
CA GLY A 45 0.54 -0.18 22.18
C GLY A 45 1.35 -0.65 21.00
N CYS A 46 0.86 -1.64 20.31
CA CYS A 46 1.59 -2.29 19.25
C CYS A 46 0.63 -2.57 18.12
N GLU A 47 0.76 -1.82 17.06
CA GLU A 47 -0.15 -1.93 15.93
C GLU A 47 0.63 -2.30 14.69
N LEU A 48 0.03 -3.15 13.86
CA LEU A 48 0.67 -3.60 12.63
C LEU A 48 0.86 -2.42 11.69
N ALA A 49 2.04 -2.34 11.12
CA ALA A 49 2.35 -1.28 10.16
C ALA A 49 3.19 -1.86 9.04
N VAL A 50 3.20 -1.18 7.91
CA VAL A 50 4.04 -1.54 6.78
C VAL A 50 4.87 -0.34 6.41
N ARG A 51 6.02 -0.60 5.79
CA ARG A 51 6.87 0.46 5.31
C ARG A 51 7.06 0.27 3.82
N ILE A 52 6.70 1.28 3.06
CA ILE A 52 6.72 1.24 1.61
C ILE A 52 7.51 2.43 1.14
N ASP A 53 8.60 2.16 0.43
CA ASP A 53 9.47 3.24 -0.08
C ASP A 53 9.88 4.22 1.00
N GLY A 54 10.19 3.68 2.16
CA GLY A 54 10.69 4.49 3.27
C GLY A 54 9.62 5.16 4.10
N LYS A 55 8.36 5.01 3.75
CA LYS A 55 7.30 5.65 4.50
C LYS A 55 6.46 4.60 5.19
N SER A 56 6.12 4.85 6.44
CA SER A 56 5.43 3.88 7.27
C SER A 56 3.96 4.23 7.41
N TYR A 57 3.12 3.21 7.38
CA TYR A 57 1.67 3.38 7.49
C TYR A 57 1.13 2.32 8.42
N PHE A 58 0.20 2.69 9.29
CA PHE A 58 -0.52 1.67 10.04
C PHE A 58 -1.42 0.91 9.07
N VAL A 59 -1.66 -0.34 9.35
CA VAL A 59 -2.44 -1.22 8.48
C VAL A 59 -3.89 -1.22 8.94
N ASP A 60 -4.78 -1.09 7.97
CA ASP A 60 -6.20 -1.23 8.21
C ASP A 60 -6.63 -2.51 7.47
N GLY A 61 -7.33 -3.38 8.15
CA GLY A 61 -7.82 -4.61 7.54
C GLY A 61 -7.13 -5.87 7.99
N SER A 62 -6.09 -5.76 8.82
CA SER A 62 -5.44 -6.92 9.40
C SER A 62 -4.86 -6.49 10.73
N SER A 63 -4.72 -7.41 11.65
CA SER A 63 -4.22 -7.06 12.97
C SER A 63 -2.89 -7.74 13.23
N ILE A 64 -2.16 -7.18 14.17
CA ILE A 64 -0.82 -7.68 14.47
C ILE A 64 -0.89 -9.09 15.04
N ASP A 65 -1.97 -9.43 15.72
CA ASP A 65 -2.08 -10.74 16.32
C ASP A 65 -2.57 -11.82 15.38
N SER A 66 -2.92 -11.45 14.18
CA SER A 66 -3.40 -12.42 13.19
C SER A 66 -2.29 -13.22 12.55
N HIS A 67 -1.05 -12.84 12.79
CA HIS A 67 0.09 -13.39 12.06
C HIS A 67 1.10 -14.05 12.96
N GLY A 68 0.63 -14.61 14.08
CA GLY A 68 1.50 -15.28 15.01
C GLY A 68 1.78 -14.43 16.24
N ASP A 69 2.66 -14.90 17.07
CA ASP A 69 2.97 -14.23 18.32
C ASP A 69 3.88 -13.06 18.07
N ALA A 70 3.36 -11.87 18.29
CA ALA A 70 4.12 -10.65 18.02
C ALA A 70 5.34 -10.53 18.92
N HIS A 71 5.32 -11.18 20.07
CA HIS A 71 6.44 -11.12 21.01
C HIS A 71 7.46 -12.22 20.82
N ALA A 72 7.25 -13.14 19.87
CA ALA A 72 8.24 -14.14 19.57
C ALA A 72 9.50 -13.50 19.00
N SER A 73 10.60 -14.23 18.94
CA SER A 73 11.84 -13.65 18.47
C SER A 73 11.75 -13.18 17.03
N ASP A 74 10.87 -13.78 16.24
CA ASP A 74 10.65 -13.34 14.87
C ASP A 74 9.29 -12.65 14.73
N GLY A 75 8.68 -12.26 15.83
CA GLY A 75 7.41 -11.56 15.80
C GLY A 75 7.57 -10.09 15.50
N PHE A 76 6.46 -9.42 15.27
CA PHE A 76 6.48 -8.03 14.83
C PHE A 76 7.03 -7.07 15.88
N CYS A 77 6.96 -7.41 17.15
CA CYS A 77 7.53 -6.53 18.17
C CYS A 77 9.05 -6.64 18.22
N SER A 78 9.60 -7.73 17.71
CA SER A 78 11.02 -8.00 17.80
C SER A 78 11.77 -7.88 16.49
N ALA A 79 11.07 -7.93 15.37
CA ALA A 79 11.74 -8.00 14.09
C ALA A 79 10.90 -7.35 13.00
N ILE A 80 11.57 -6.88 11.99
CA ILE A 80 10.89 -6.40 10.78
C ILE A 80 10.83 -7.57 9.84
N ARG A 81 9.63 -7.86 9.34
CA ARG A 81 9.41 -9.02 8.50
C ARG A 81 8.99 -8.57 7.11
N LYS A 82 9.04 -9.48 6.16
CA LYS A 82 8.54 -9.18 4.82
C LYS A 82 7.18 -9.80 4.66
N ALA A 83 6.31 -9.12 3.94
CA ALA A 83 4.97 -9.61 3.70
C ALA A 83 4.54 -9.30 2.28
N GLU A 84 3.77 -10.22 1.71
CA GLU A 84 3.13 -9.97 0.43
C GLU A 84 1.78 -9.36 0.73
N VAL A 85 1.51 -8.21 0.16
CA VAL A 85 0.28 -7.51 0.49
C VAL A 85 -0.40 -7.02 -0.78
N VAL A 86 -1.71 -6.90 -0.70
CA VAL A 86 -2.50 -6.22 -1.71
C VAL A 86 -3.30 -5.17 -0.97
N GLY A 87 -3.18 -3.93 -1.40
CA GLY A 87 -3.89 -2.87 -0.72
C GLY A 87 -3.51 -1.53 -1.27
N GLU A 88 -3.99 -0.48 -0.62
CA GLU A 88 -3.71 0.88 -1.07
C GLU A 88 -3.70 1.81 0.12
N VAL A 89 -3.06 2.94 -0.05
CA VAL A 89 -3.01 3.95 0.99
C VAL A 89 -4.29 4.76 0.94
N VAL A 90 -5.02 4.79 2.04
CA VAL A 90 -6.25 5.54 2.15
C VAL A 90 -6.23 6.26 3.48
N ASP A 91 -6.36 7.56 3.46
CA ASP A 91 -6.36 8.37 4.69
C ASP A 91 -5.14 8.10 5.54
N ASN A 92 -4.01 8.03 4.88
CA ASN A 92 -2.73 7.86 5.57
C ASN A 92 -2.57 6.51 6.26
N LYS A 93 -3.37 5.53 5.89
CA LYS A 93 -3.21 4.17 6.37
C LYS A 93 -3.13 3.26 5.17
N PHE A 94 -2.53 2.10 5.35
CA PHE A 94 -2.48 1.11 4.27
C PHE A 94 -3.63 0.14 4.48
N LYS A 95 -4.60 0.23 3.61
CA LYS A 95 -5.79 -0.59 3.71
C LYS A 95 -5.55 -1.85 2.90
N VAL A 96 -5.45 -2.98 3.59
CA VAL A 96 -5.09 -4.23 2.91
C VAL A 96 -6.32 -5.04 2.62
N THR A 97 -6.28 -5.73 1.49
CA THR A 97 -7.26 -6.75 1.18
C THR A 97 -6.62 -8.12 1.26
N SER A 98 -5.30 -8.18 1.28
CA SER A 98 -4.60 -9.44 1.42
C SER A 98 -3.26 -9.18 2.10
N PHE A 99 -2.93 -9.98 3.08
CA PHE A 99 -1.68 -9.83 3.81
C PHE A 99 -1.15 -11.23 4.10
N LYS A 100 0.02 -11.54 3.57
CA LYS A 100 0.61 -12.84 3.77
C LYS A 100 2.04 -12.65 4.26
N LEU A 101 2.30 -13.10 5.48
CA LEU A 101 3.63 -13.00 6.05
C LEU A 101 4.52 -14.01 5.38
N LEU A 102 5.69 -13.56 4.94
CA LEU A 102 6.62 -14.45 4.29
C LEU A 102 7.51 -15.13 5.31
N PRO A 103 7.99 -16.32 5.00
CA PRO A 103 8.86 -17.02 5.94
C PRO A 103 10.13 -16.24 6.18
N LYS A 104 10.64 -16.33 7.38
CA LYS A 104 11.88 -15.72 7.69
C LYS A 104 12.98 -16.60 7.17
N LYS A 105 13.98 -16.00 6.58
CA LYS A 105 15.03 -16.81 6.05
C LYS A 105 16.18 -17.02 6.96
#